data_6735514da7573d8431758d47e417faa9
#
_entry.id   6735514da7573d8431758d47e417faa9
#
_cell.length_a   1.000
_cell.length_b   1.000
_cell.length_c   1.000
_cell.angle_alpha   90.00
_cell.angle_beta   90.00
_cell.angle_gamma   90.00
#
_symmetry.space_group_name_H-M   'P 1'
#
loop_
_entity.id
_entity.type
_entity.pdbx_description
1 polymer ?
#
loop_
_entity_poly.entity_id
_entity_poly.type
_entity_poly.pdbx_seq_one_letter_code
_entity_poly.pdbx_strand_id
1 'polypeptide(L)'
;IPNPTFERVAAPGTHVNYYKANNPEGLTMRQMTGKPIAPPESWRTGKERLAVLDGHNVHAALMFPTLFSVIEKWMSYDHEFLHDALHALNQWTSEEWGFARENRLFGVPVVSLADMDRAIAETDWLIKEGARTICIRPSPVPGYRGGRSMGLKDFDAFWARIEEARIFVSVHASNSDYDHLIQMWTGGAEWLPFESDPFVNCLRIIERAISDTIAAIICGGVFDRFPDVRVVSVENGAKWVIPLIDQLK
;
A
#
# COMPACT_ATOMS: atom_id res chain seq x y z
N ILE A 1 -3.43 4.60 21.35
CA ILE A 1 -3.36 6.08 21.38
C ILE A 1 -4.41 6.58 20.42
N PRO A 2 -5.40 7.38 20.86
CA PRO A 2 -6.38 7.91 19.93
C PRO A 2 -5.66 8.75 18.87
N ASN A 3 -5.80 8.38 17.60
CA ASN A 3 -5.27 9.18 16.51
C ASN A 3 -6.28 10.28 16.17
N PRO A 4 -5.98 11.55 16.41
CA PRO A 4 -6.91 12.65 16.17
C PRO A 4 -7.33 12.78 14.69
N THR A 5 -6.58 12.20 13.76
CA THR A 5 -6.97 12.18 12.34
C THR A 5 -8.18 11.29 12.07
N PHE A 6 -8.52 10.34 12.94
CA PHE A 6 -9.73 9.52 12.82
C PHE A 6 -10.96 10.13 13.46
N GLU A 7 -10.82 11.18 14.25
CA GLU A 7 -11.97 11.92 14.80
C GLU A 7 -12.57 12.89 13.80
N ARG A 8 -11.77 13.30 12.81
CA ARG A 8 -12.17 14.25 11.76
C ARG A 8 -11.54 13.90 10.44
N VAL A 9 -12.34 13.93 9.40
CA VAL A 9 -11.95 13.61 8.02
C VAL A 9 -12.41 14.68 7.06
N ALA A 10 -11.80 14.72 5.87
CA ALA A 10 -12.27 15.60 4.80
C ALA A 10 -13.68 15.19 4.36
N ALA A 11 -14.58 16.16 4.22
CA ALA A 11 -15.91 15.88 3.69
C ALA A 11 -15.82 15.34 2.25
N PRO A 12 -16.66 14.37 1.86
CA PRO A 12 -16.67 13.86 0.50
C PRO A 12 -16.82 14.98 -0.54
N GLY A 13 -16.03 14.91 -1.60
CA GLY A 13 -16.06 15.87 -2.71
C GLY A 13 -15.24 17.15 -2.50
N THR A 14 -14.65 17.40 -1.33
CA THR A 14 -13.85 18.62 -1.08
C THR A 14 -12.61 18.74 -1.99
N HIS A 15 -12.05 17.63 -2.44
CA HIS A 15 -10.84 17.61 -3.28
C HIS A 15 -11.14 17.51 -4.79
N VAL A 16 -12.38 17.60 -5.21
CA VAL A 16 -12.76 17.46 -6.62
C VAL A 16 -12.03 18.47 -7.51
N ASN A 17 -11.92 19.72 -7.06
CA ASN A 17 -11.26 20.77 -7.83
C ASN A 17 -9.74 20.57 -7.92
N TYR A 18 -9.12 20.03 -6.90
CA TYR A 18 -7.69 19.69 -6.91
C TYR A 18 -7.37 18.71 -8.05
N TYR A 19 -8.14 17.61 -8.15
CA TYR A 19 -7.91 16.58 -9.16
C TYR A 19 -8.35 16.97 -10.58
N LYS A 20 -9.27 17.92 -10.73
CA LYS A 20 -9.73 18.40 -12.04
C LYS A 20 -8.84 19.46 -12.69
N ALA A 21 -7.62 19.64 -12.20
CA ALA A 21 -6.71 20.71 -12.64
C ALA A 21 -7.33 22.12 -12.56
N ASN A 22 -8.34 22.30 -11.73
CA ASN A 22 -9.03 23.58 -11.53
C ASN A 22 -8.54 24.24 -10.22
N ASN A 23 -7.23 24.43 -10.14
CA ASN A 23 -6.55 24.99 -8.99
C ASN A 23 -5.66 26.19 -9.44
N PRO A 24 -6.28 27.29 -9.92
CA PRO A 24 -5.53 28.44 -10.43
C PRO A 24 -4.73 29.17 -9.37
N GLU A 25 -5.07 29.02 -8.10
CA GLU A 25 -4.38 29.62 -6.95
C GLU A 25 -3.21 28.76 -6.46
N GLY A 26 -3.01 27.58 -7.01
CA GLY A 26 -1.93 26.67 -6.60
C GLY A 26 -2.07 26.17 -5.16
N LEU A 27 -3.30 26.03 -4.65
CA LEU A 27 -3.56 25.56 -3.29
C LEU A 27 -3.12 24.11 -3.12
N THR A 28 -2.56 23.78 -1.96
CA THR A 28 -2.29 22.39 -1.58
C THR A 28 -3.60 21.64 -1.31
N MET A 29 -3.57 20.32 -1.40
CA MET A 29 -4.73 19.50 -1.04
C MET A 29 -5.22 19.80 0.38
N ARG A 30 -4.30 20.03 1.32
CA ARG A 30 -4.62 20.37 2.71
C ARG A 30 -5.39 21.70 2.81
N GLN A 31 -5.00 22.72 2.04
CA GLN A 31 -5.71 24.00 2.00
C GLN A 31 -7.11 23.87 1.39
N MET A 32 -7.30 22.92 0.48
CA MET A 32 -8.58 22.65 -0.17
C MET A 32 -9.50 21.72 0.64
N THR A 33 -9.03 21.11 1.72
CA THR A 33 -9.79 20.12 2.51
C THR A 33 -11.05 20.71 3.15
N GLY A 34 -11.10 22.04 3.37
CA GLY A 34 -12.25 22.68 4.02
C GLY A 34 -12.41 22.29 5.48
N LYS A 35 -13.63 22.41 6.01
CA LYS A 35 -13.94 22.09 7.41
C LYS A 35 -14.07 20.57 7.58
N PRO A 36 -13.24 19.94 8.42
CA PRO A 36 -13.35 18.50 8.65
C PRO A 36 -14.66 18.10 9.32
N ILE A 37 -15.17 16.93 8.96
CA ILE A 37 -16.37 16.31 9.54
C ILE A 37 -16.03 15.11 10.40
N ALA A 38 -16.94 14.69 11.29
CA ALA A 38 -16.84 13.40 11.97
C ALA A 38 -17.01 12.27 10.93
N PRO A 39 -16.20 11.20 10.99
CA PRO A 39 -16.36 10.07 10.07
C PRO A 39 -17.70 9.38 10.32
N PRO A 40 -18.47 9.07 9.26
CA PRO A 40 -19.68 8.27 9.38
C PRO A 40 -19.41 6.87 9.97
N GLU A 41 -20.38 6.24 10.63
CA GLU A 41 -20.24 4.88 11.15
C GLU A 41 -19.86 3.86 10.06
N SER A 42 -20.37 4.05 8.84
CA SER A 42 -20.01 3.23 7.68
C SER A 42 -18.52 3.26 7.31
N TRP A 43 -17.74 4.14 7.92
CA TRP A 43 -16.28 4.19 7.74
C TRP A 43 -15.55 3.50 8.90
N ARG A 44 -16.27 2.99 9.88
CA ARG A 44 -15.71 2.39 11.09
C ARG A 44 -15.81 0.87 11.10
N THR A 45 -16.89 0.33 10.54
CA THR A 45 -17.14 -1.11 10.57
C THR A 45 -17.53 -1.67 9.21
N GLY A 46 -17.21 -2.94 8.98
CA GLY A 46 -17.56 -3.64 7.74
C GLY A 46 -19.05 -3.84 7.55
N LYS A 47 -19.84 -3.94 8.63
CA LYS A 47 -21.29 -4.14 8.54
C LYS A 47 -21.99 -2.92 7.93
N GLU A 48 -21.73 -1.74 8.47
CA GLU A 48 -22.31 -0.49 7.97
C GLU A 48 -21.77 -0.14 6.57
N ARG A 49 -20.55 -0.56 6.25
CA ARG A 49 -19.97 -0.37 4.92
C ARG A 49 -20.74 -1.14 3.84
N LEU A 50 -21.18 -2.36 4.11
CA LEU A 50 -21.95 -3.15 3.14
C LEU A 50 -23.24 -2.43 2.71
N ALA A 51 -23.95 -1.82 3.64
CA ALA A 51 -25.16 -1.04 3.32
C ALA A 51 -24.85 0.16 2.40
N VAL A 52 -23.67 0.79 2.56
CA VAL A 52 -23.22 1.86 1.64
C VAL A 52 -22.89 1.31 0.26
N LEU A 53 -22.26 0.16 0.16
CA LEU A 53 -22.00 -0.49 -1.13
C LEU A 53 -23.31 -0.78 -1.87
N ASP A 54 -24.33 -1.26 -1.17
CA ASP A 54 -25.67 -1.48 -1.74
C ASP A 54 -26.27 -0.18 -2.28
N GLY A 55 -26.23 0.90 -1.47
CA GLY A 55 -26.73 2.22 -1.87
C GLY A 55 -26.00 2.82 -3.09
N HIS A 56 -24.76 2.43 -3.34
CA HIS A 56 -23.98 2.86 -4.48
C HIS A 56 -23.93 1.84 -5.64
N ASN A 57 -24.67 0.73 -5.54
CA ASN A 57 -24.66 -0.37 -6.50
C ASN A 57 -23.25 -0.92 -6.76
N VAL A 58 -22.44 -1.01 -5.69
CA VAL A 58 -21.10 -1.59 -5.71
C VAL A 58 -21.17 -3.03 -5.23
N HIS A 59 -20.83 -3.98 -6.10
CA HIS A 59 -20.92 -5.40 -5.78
C HIS A 59 -19.92 -5.82 -4.69
N ALA A 60 -18.67 -5.41 -4.82
CA ALA A 60 -17.60 -5.76 -3.87
C ALA A 60 -16.54 -4.67 -3.80
N ALA A 61 -15.78 -4.63 -2.70
CA ALA A 61 -14.69 -3.68 -2.50
C ALA A 61 -13.49 -4.31 -1.78
N LEU A 62 -12.29 -3.92 -2.20
CA LEU A 62 -11.04 -4.13 -1.45
C LEU A 62 -10.83 -2.92 -0.53
N MET A 63 -10.57 -3.17 0.75
CA MET A 63 -10.39 -2.13 1.77
C MET A 63 -8.94 -2.07 2.19
N PHE A 64 -8.21 -1.09 1.66
CA PHE A 64 -6.80 -0.88 1.96
C PHE A 64 -6.63 -0.03 3.22
N PRO A 65 -5.76 -0.43 4.17
CA PRO A 65 -5.50 0.31 5.39
C PRO A 65 -4.53 1.47 5.13
N THR A 66 -4.99 2.70 5.27
CA THR A 66 -4.21 3.91 4.95
C THR A 66 -2.91 4.04 5.76
N LEU A 67 -2.95 3.80 7.08
CA LEU A 67 -1.76 3.96 7.93
C LEU A 67 -0.72 2.86 7.75
N PHE A 68 -1.14 1.66 7.37
CA PHE A 68 -0.23 0.52 7.26
C PHE A 68 0.80 0.69 6.17
N SER A 69 0.45 1.44 5.13
CA SER A 69 1.35 1.70 4.02
C SER A 69 2.59 2.51 4.40
N VAL A 70 2.59 3.16 5.56
CA VAL A 70 3.72 3.97 6.04
C VAL A 70 4.45 3.38 7.26
N ILE A 71 3.82 2.45 7.98
CA ILE A 71 4.37 1.87 9.23
C ILE A 71 5.70 1.17 8.96
N GLU A 72 5.81 0.38 7.91
CA GLU A 72 7.04 -0.36 7.60
C GLU A 72 8.25 0.56 7.46
N LYS A 73 8.09 1.73 6.80
CA LYS A 73 9.17 2.71 6.67
C LYS A 73 9.58 3.26 8.03
N TRP A 74 8.61 3.67 8.84
CA TRP A 74 8.88 4.31 10.11
C TRP A 74 9.44 3.36 11.17
N MET A 75 9.17 2.05 11.05
CA MET A 75 9.59 1.02 11.99
C MET A 75 10.69 0.10 11.42
N SER A 76 11.27 0.44 10.27
CA SER A 76 12.28 -0.39 9.60
C SER A 76 13.59 -0.58 10.39
N TYR A 77 13.79 0.19 11.45
CA TYR A 77 14.92 0.06 12.37
C TYR A 77 14.70 -1.00 13.48
N ASP A 78 13.46 -1.46 13.68
CA ASP A 78 13.08 -2.46 14.68
C ASP A 78 12.10 -3.45 14.02
N HIS A 79 12.67 -4.52 13.45
CA HIS A 79 11.88 -5.52 12.73
C HIS A 79 10.94 -6.31 13.63
N GLU A 80 11.32 -6.54 14.89
CA GLU A 80 10.47 -7.25 15.86
C GLU A 80 9.20 -6.43 16.13
N PHE A 81 9.39 -5.18 16.51
CA PHE A 81 8.27 -4.28 16.75
C PHE A 81 7.41 -4.03 15.50
N LEU A 82 8.05 -3.94 14.32
CA LEU A 82 7.34 -3.80 13.05
C LEU A 82 6.35 -4.95 12.82
N HIS A 83 6.83 -6.20 12.96
CA HIS A 83 5.98 -7.37 12.74
C HIS A 83 4.87 -7.50 13.79
N ASP A 84 5.14 -7.18 15.07
CA ASP A 84 4.12 -7.16 16.12
C ASP A 84 3.05 -6.11 15.84
N ALA A 85 3.45 -4.92 15.42
CA ALA A 85 2.52 -3.85 15.05
C ALA A 85 1.64 -4.23 13.85
N LEU A 86 2.24 -4.81 12.79
CA LEU A 86 1.50 -5.27 11.61
C LEU A 86 0.54 -6.40 11.96
N HIS A 87 0.95 -7.37 12.77
CA HIS A 87 0.08 -8.44 13.23
C HIS A 87 -1.13 -7.89 14.00
N ALA A 88 -0.91 -7.01 14.98
CA ALA A 88 -1.98 -6.38 15.75
C ALA A 88 -2.98 -5.62 14.86
N LEU A 89 -2.48 -4.95 13.84
CA LEU A 89 -3.32 -4.21 12.89
C LEU A 89 -4.06 -5.15 11.93
N ASN A 90 -3.45 -6.23 11.47
CA ASN A 90 -4.11 -7.25 10.67
C ASN A 90 -5.20 -7.98 11.46
N GLN A 91 -4.92 -8.26 12.75
CA GLN A 91 -5.91 -8.84 13.67
C GLN A 91 -7.12 -7.90 13.84
N TRP A 92 -6.89 -6.61 14.09
CA TRP A 92 -7.96 -5.61 14.13
C TRP A 92 -8.75 -5.55 12.81
N THR A 93 -8.06 -5.62 11.66
CA THR A 93 -8.71 -5.65 10.35
C THR A 93 -9.60 -6.88 10.19
N SER A 94 -9.14 -8.06 10.65
CA SER A 94 -9.94 -9.29 10.63
C SER A 94 -11.20 -9.16 11.50
N GLU A 95 -11.07 -8.62 12.70
CA GLU A 95 -12.16 -8.49 13.67
C GLU A 95 -13.22 -7.48 13.20
N GLU A 96 -12.82 -6.27 12.81
CA GLU A 96 -13.74 -5.18 12.50
C GLU A 96 -14.26 -5.23 11.04
N TRP A 97 -13.41 -5.55 10.08
CA TRP A 97 -13.74 -5.51 8.66
C TRP A 97 -13.95 -6.89 8.05
N GLY A 98 -13.15 -7.86 8.50
CA GLY A 98 -13.08 -9.20 7.89
C GLY A 98 -12.26 -9.20 6.59
N PHE A 99 -11.61 -10.33 6.29
CA PHE A 99 -10.86 -10.48 5.05
C PHE A 99 -11.72 -10.94 3.86
N ALA A 100 -12.93 -11.43 4.11
CA ALA A 100 -13.88 -11.83 3.07
C ALA A 100 -15.33 -11.75 3.57
N ARG A 101 -15.70 -10.66 4.23
CA ARG A 101 -17.05 -10.47 4.78
C ARG A 101 -18.11 -10.54 3.68
N GLU A 102 -19.01 -11.53 3.79
CA GLU A 102 -20.08 -11.81 2.84
C GLU A 102 -19.61 -11.96 1.38
N ASN A 103 -18.34 -12.31 1.16
CA ASN A 103 -17.69 -12.33 -0.17
C ASN A 103 -17.86 -11.03 -0.96
N ARG A 104 -17.96 -9.90 -0.27
CA ARG A 104 -18.17 -8.58 -0.85
C ARG A 104 -17.21 -7.53 -0.32
N LEU A 105 -16.85 -7.63 0.95
CA LEU A 105 -15.92 -6.70 1.56
C LEU A 105 -14.65 -7.45 1.95
N PHE A 106 -13.55 -7.05 1.33
CA PHE A 106 -12.26 -7.72 1.50
C PHE A 106 -11.29 -6.76 2.18
N GLY A 107 -11.09 -6.94 3.50
CA GLY A 107 -9.99 -6.28 4.20
C GLY A 107 -8.66 -6.75 3.64
N VAL A 108 -7.75 -5.81 3.39
CA VAL A 108 -6.44 -6.11 2.80
C VAL A 108 -5.37 -6.02 3.89
N PRO A 109 -4.84 -7.16 4.35
CA PRO A 109 -3.77 -7.16 5.34
C PRO A 109 -2.44 -6.74 4.74
N VAL A 110 -1.54 -6.25 5.59
CA VAL A 110 -0.19 -5.84 5.20
C VAL A 110 0.85 -6.78 5.79
N VAL A 111 1.81 -7.20 4.99
CA VAL A 111 2.94 -8.04 5.40
C VAL A 111 4.25 -7.33 5.07
N SER A 112 5.19 -7.32 6.03
CA SER A 112 6.57 -6.97 5.78
C SER A 112 7.40 -8.23 5.54
N LEU A 113 8.31 -8.17 4.57
CA LEU A 113 9.25 -9.25 4.28
C LEU A 113 10.61 -9.07 4.99
N ALA A 114 10.69 -8.12 5.92
CA ALA A 114 11.94 -7.79 6.62
C ALA A 114 12.51 -8.96 7.43
N ASP A 115 11.63 -9.78 8.01
CA ASP A 115 11.93 -11.06 8.67
C ASP A 115 11.10 -12.16 8.00
N MET A 116 11.76 -13.12 7.34
CA MET A 116 11.08 -14.13 6.55
C MET A 116 10.32 -15.16 7.37
N ASP A 117 10.82 -15.55 8.53
CA ASP A 117 10.13 -16.51 9.39
C ASP A 117 8.82 -15.92 9.89
N ARG A 118 8.84 -14.67 10.31
CA ARG A 118 7.66 -13.93 10.74
C ARG A 118 6.70 -13.63 9.58
N ALA A 119 7.24 -13.26 8.41
CA ALA A 119 6.43 -13.01 7.21
C ALA A 119 5.67 -14.27 6.77
N ILE A 120 6.30 -15.45 6.83
CA ILE A 120 5.66 -16.72 6.51
C ILE A 120 4.59 -17.06 7.53
N ALA A 121 4.90 -16.96 8.84
CA ALA A 121 3.94 -17.23 9.89
C ALA A 121 2.69 -16.32 9.80
N GLU A 122 2.91 -15.03 9.53
CA GLU A 122 1.83 -14.07 9.31
C GLU A 122 1.02 -14.43 8.05
N THR A 123 1.68 -14.74 6.94
CA THR A 123 1.03 -15.13 5.69
C THR A 123 0.15 -16.39 5.88
N ASP A 124 0.66 -17.41 6.56
CA ASP A 124 -0.07 -18.64 6.85
C ASP A 124 -1.31 -18.35 7.74
N TRP A 125 -1.17 -17.50 8.74
CA TRP A 125 -2.29 -17.06 9.57
C TRP A 125 -3.34 -16.30 8.75
N LEU A 126 -2.93 -15.34 7.93
CA LEU A 126 -3.82 -14.55 7.08
C LEU A 126 -4.61 -15.41 6.09
N ILE A 127 -3.96 -16.39 5.46
CA ILE A 127 -4.61 -17.37 4.56
C ILE A 127 -5.68 -18.16 5.32
N LYS A 128 -5.35 -18.63 6.52
CA LYS A 128 -6.28 -19.36 7.40
C LYS A 128 -7.49 -18.50 7.79
N GLU A 129 -7.28 -17.21 8.07
CA GLU A 129 -8.34 -16.23 8.37
C GLU A 129 -9.13 -15.80 7.12
N GLY A 130 -8.80 -16.30 5.93
CA GLY A 130 -9.54 -16.09 4.69
C GLY A 130 -9.14 -14.88 3.88
N ALA A 131 -7.95 -14.34 4.07
CA ALA A 131 -7.40 -13.27 3.22
C ALA A 131 -7.37 -13.69 1.75
N ARG A 132 -7.76 -12.79 0.85
CA ARG A 132 -7.79 -13.00 -0.60
C ARG A 132 -6.65 -12.30 -1.32
N THR A 133 -5.98 -11.44 -0.63
CA THR A 133 -4.81 -10.70 -1.07
C THR A 133 -3.96 -10.33 0.12
N ILE A 134 -2.69 -10.06 -0.11
CA ILE A 134 -1.77 -9.50 0.87
C ILE A 134 -1.18 -8.23 0.26
N CYS A 135 -1.08 -7.17 1.04
CA CYS A 135 -0.46 -5.92 0.64
C CYS A 135 1.00 -5.88 1.06
N ILE A 136 1.85 -5.50 0.11
CA ILE A 136 3.25 -5.13 0.35
C ILE A 136 3.52 -3.74 -0.22
N ARG A 137 4.54 -3.06 0.24
CA ARG A 137 4.91 -1.75 -0.31
C ARG A 137 5.84 -1.87 -1.54
N PRO A 138 5.80 -0.91 -2.47
CA PRO A 138 6.71 -0.83 -3.61
C PRO A 138 8.08 -0.30 -3.16
N SER A 139 8.90 -1.15 -2.59
CA SER A 139 10.19 -0.77 -2.03
C SER A 139 11.10 -1.97 -1.94
N PRO A 140 12.44 -1.79 -1.95
CA PRO A 140 13.35 -2.84 -1.50
C PRO A 140 12.98 -3.28 -0.09
N VAL A 141 13.05 -4.59 0.16
CA VAL A 141 12.80 -5.15 1.49
C VAL A 141 13.87 -4.69 2.47
N PRO A 142 13.52 -4.14 3.63
CA PRO A 142 14.51 -3.75 4.63
C PRO A 142 15.41 -4.92 5.04
N GLY A 143 16.67 -4.66 5.29
CA GLY A 143 17.64 -5.66 5.72
C GLY A 143 18.81 -5.02 6.44
N TYR A 144 19.57 -5.82 7.17
CA TYR A 144 20.68 -5.37 8.00
C TYR A 144 21.77 -4.56 7.25
N ARG A 145 21.97 -4.84 5.95
CA ARG A 145 22.97 -4.18 5.11
C ARG A 145 22.36 -3.28 4.04
N GLY A 146 21.15 -2.82 4.24
CA GLY A 146 20.36 -2.06 3.27
C GLY A 146 19.24 -2.86 2.63
N GLY A 147 18.57 -2.26 1.65
CA GLY A 147 17.44 -2.88 0.97
C GLY A 147 17.83 -4.08 0.11
N ARG A 148 16.94 -5.07 0.01
CA ARG A 148 17.08 -6.26 -0.84
C ARG A 148 15.91 -6.34 -1.82
N SER A 149 16.20 -6.77 -3.06
CA SER A 149 15.14 -7.05 -4.02
C SER A 149 14.27 -8.23 -3.58
N MET A 150 12.96 -8.05 -3.58
CA MET A 150 12.01 -9.14 -3.32
C MET A 150 11.97 -10.21 -4.43
N GLY A 151 12.68 -9.98 -5.54
CA GLY A 151 12.90 -10.98 -6.59
C GLY A 151 13.98 -12.00 -6.26
N LEU A 152 14.78 -11.80 -5.21
CA LEU A 152 15.82 -12.75 -4.78
C LEU A 152 15.19 -14.05 -4.25
N LYS A 153 15.93 -15.15 -4.39
CA LYS A 153 15.51 -16.48 -3.93
C LYS A 153 15.29 -16.56 -2.42
N ASP A 154 15.84 -15.62 -1.65
CA ASP A 154 15.60 -15.50 -0.21
C ASP A 154 14.11 -15.33 0.12
N PHE A 155 13.32 -14.83 -0.84
CA PHE A 155 11.88 -14.60 -0.70
C PHE A 155 11.01 -15.68 -1.33
N ASP A 156 11.61 -16.75 -1.89
CA ASP A 156 10.88 -17.83 -2.57
C ASP A 156 9.85 -18.51 -1.66
N ALA A 157 10.15 -18.62 -0.37
CA ALA A 157 9.22 -19.20 0.59
C ALA A 157 7.91 -18.41 0.72
N PHE A 158 7.98 -17.07 0.62
CA PHE A 158 6.79 -16.21 0.58
C PHE A 158 6.01 -16.41 -0.74
N TRP A 159 6.71 -16.34 -1.89
CA TRP A 159 6.05 -16.48 -3.20
C TRP A 159 5.38 -17.84 -3.36
N ALA A 160 6.00 -18.91 -2.84
CA ALA A 160 5.40 -20.25 -2.82
C ALA A 160 4.08 -20.29 -2.05
N ARG A 161 3.99 -19.62 -0.90
CA ARG A 161 2.73 -19.52 -0.12
C ARG A 161 1.63 -18.80 -0.89
N ILE A 162 2.00 -17.70 -1.56
CA ILE A 162 1.06 -16.91 -2.37
C ILE A 162 0.51 -17.76 -3.52
N GLU A 163 1.38 -18.50 -4.22
CA GLU A 163 0.98 -19.38 -5.33
C GLU A 163 0.09 -20.52 -4.86
N GLU A 164 0.50 -21.24 -3.82
CA GLU A 164 -0.25 -22.37 -3.24
C GLU A 164 -1.64 -21.95 -2.77
N ALA A 165 -1.75 -20.80 -2.11
CA ALA A 165 -3.01 -20.25 -1.65
C ALA A 165 -3.87 -19.66 -2.77
N ARG A 166 -3.32 -19.46 -3.96
CA ARG A 166 -3.99 -18.82 -5.11
C ARG A 166 -4.56 -17.43 -4.79
N ILE A 167 -3.88 -16.69 -3.93
CA ILE A 167 -4.17 -15.30 -3.66
C ILE A 167 -3.25 -14.40 -4.50
N PHE A 168 -3.56 -13.11 -4.57
CA PHE A 168 -2.70 -12.17 -5.27
C PHE A 168 -1.99 -11.24 -4.28
N VAL A 169 -0.86 -10.68 -4.72
CA VAL A 169 -0.12 -9.65 -3.95
C VAL A 169 -0.48 -8.28 -4.48
N SER A 170 -0.99 -7.43 -3.61
CA SER A 170 -1.23 -6.01 -3.88
C SER A 170 0.01 -5.20 -3.55
N VAL A 171 0.55 -4.48 -4.52
CA VAL A 171 1.64 -3.51 -4.31
C VAL A 171 1.03 -2.13 -4.29
N HIS A 172 0.78 -1.59 -3.08
CA HIS A 172 0.07 -0.34 -2.88
C HIS A 172 1.03 0.83 -2.76
N ALA A 173 0.71 1.98 -3.38
CA ALA A 173 1.45 3.22 -3.20
C ALA A 173 1.62 3.53 -1.71
N SER A 174 2.85 3.78 -1.30
CA SER A 174 3.22 3.98 0.10
C SER A 174 4.52 4.78 0.21
N ASN A 175 5.03 4.95 1.43
CA ASN A 175 6.38 5.47 1.61
C ASN A 175 7.41 4.41 1.17
N SER A 176 7.92 4.57 -0.05
CA SER A 176 8.82 3.63 -0.72
C SER A 176 10.30 3.83 -0.42
N ASP A 177 10.67 4.71 0.50
CA ASP A 177 12.04 5.17 0.75
C ASP A 177 12.67 6.03 -0.37
N TYR A 178 11.93 6.32 -1.44
CA TYR A 178 12.44 7.16 -2.54
C TYR A 178 12.47 8.66 -2.22
N ASP A 179 12.02 9.08 -1.05
CA ASP A 179 12.20 10.42 -0.51
C ASP A 179 13.67 10.83 -0.40
N HIS A 180 14.60 9.88 -0.21
CA HIS A 180 16.03 10.16 -0.25
C HIS A 180 16.49 10.72 -1.59
N LEU A 181 15.83 10.40 -2.70
CA LEU A 181 16.13 11.00 -4.01
C LEU A 181 15.80 12.48 -4.02
N ILE A 182 14.71 12.89 -3.37
CA ILE A 182 14.34 14.29 -3.21
C ILE A 182 15.41 15.00 -2.38
N GLN A 183 15.77 14.41 -1.24
CA GLN A 183 16.76 14.96 -0.32
C GLN A 183 18.13 15.20 -1.00
N MET A 184 18.55 14.27 -1.85
CA MET A 184 19.80 14.40 -2.61
C MET A 184 19.85 15.65 -3.50
N TRP A 185 18.71 16.06 -4.07
CA TRP A 185 18.64 17.18 -5.00
C TRP A 185 18.22 18.50 -4.34
N THR A 186 17.54 18.44 -3.21
CA THR A 186 16.98 19.63 -2.54
C THR A 186 17.75 20.06 -1.30
N GLY A 187 18.89 19.44 -1.02
CA GLY A 187 19.70 19.76 0.16
C GLY A 187 19.07 19.30 1.48
N GLY A 188 18.28 18.23 1.45
CA GLY A 188 17.67 17.62 2.64
C GLY A 188 16.25 18.08 2.93
N ALA A 189 15.56 18.74 1.99
CA ALA A 189 14.16 19.09 2.15
C ALA A 189 13.29 17.83 2.39
N GLU A 190 12.34 17.94 3.32
CA GLU A 190 11.39 16.87 3.57
C GLU A 190 10.36 16.81 2.43
N TRP A 191 10.07 15.60 1.96
CA TRP A 191 8.99 15.40 1.00
C TRP A 191 7.64 15.40 1.73
N LEU A 192 6.77 16.29 1.33
CA LEU A 192 5.40 16.34 1.80
C LEU A 192 4.47 15.90 0.67
N PRO A 193 3.67 14.82 0.87
CA PRO A 193 2.71 14.36 -0.12
C PRO A 193 1.74 15.46 -0.50
N PHE A 194 1.42 15.54 -1.80
CA PHE A 194 0.43 16.49 -2.35
C PHE A 194 0.85 17.97 -2.28
N GLU A 195 2.11 18.28 -2.02
CA GLU A 195 2.65 19.61 -2.20
C GLU A 195 3.12 19.82 -3.65
N SER A 196 2.90 21.03 -4.13
CA SER A 196 3.16 21.38 -5.53
C SER A 196 4.58 21.88 -5.72
N ASP A 197 5.57 20.98 -5.70
CA ASP A 197 6.92 21.29 -6.16
C ASP A 197 7.13 20.72 -7.57
N PRO A 198 7.34 21.56 -8.61
CA PRO A 198 7.50 21.09 -9.99
C PRO A 198 8.66 20.12 -10.17
N PHE A 199 9.80 20.32 -9.47
CA PHE A 199 10.95 19.44 -9.57
C PHE A 199 10.68 18.09 -8.90
N VAL A 200 10.11 18.11 -7.71
CA VAL A 200 9.72 16.88 -6.99
C VAL A 200 8.72 16.05 -7.80
N ASN A 201 7.75 16.71 -8.45
CA ASN A 201 6.81 16.05 -9.35
C ASN A 201 7.51 15.41 -10.56
N CYS A 202 8.60 16.01 -11.07
CA CYS A 202 9.40 15.42 -12.15
C CYS A 202 10.18 14.18 -11.71
N LEU A 203 10.51 14.02 -10.44
CA LEU A 203 11.17 12.82 -9.92
C LEU A 203 10.26 11.58 -9.94
N ARG A 204 8.94 11.78 -9.95
CA ARG A 204 7.93 10.71 -10.09
C ARG A 204 8.16 9.53 -9.14
N ILE A 205 8.49 9.80 -7.90
CA ILE A 205 8.96 8.79 -6.94
C ILE A 205 7.98 7.63 -6.74
N ILE A 206 6.67 7.87 -6.78
CA ILE A 206 5.63 6.84 -6.66
C ILE A 206 5.66 5.91 -7.89
N GLU A 207 5.60 6.48 -9.10
CA GLU A 207 5.62 5.71 -10.34
C GLU A 207 6.96 4.99 -10.54
N ARG A 208 8.05 5.59 -10.08
CA ARG A 208 9.38 4.98 -10.12
C ARG A 208 9.47 3.81 -9.16
N ALA A 209 9.01 3.94 -7.94
CA ALA A 209 9.05 2.89 -6.94
C ALA A 209 8.32 1.62 -7.40
N ILE A 210 7.13 1.75 -7.96
CA ILE A 210 6.39 0.60 -8.50
C ILE A 210 7.07 0.01 -9.73
N SER A 211 7.59 0.84 -10.63
CA SER A 211 8.31 0.38 -11.83
C SER A 211 9.53 -0.46 -11.44
N ASP A 212 10.36 0.06 -10.52
CA ASP A 212 11.55 -0.64 -10.03
C ASP A 212 11.18 -1.93 -9.27
N THR A 213 10.08 -1.92 -8.51
CA THR A 213 9.58 -3.10 -7.80
C THR A 213 9.14 -4.20 -8.77
N ILE A 214 8.34 -3.86 -9.78
CA ILE A 214 7.90 -4.84 -10.78
C ILE A 214 9.08 -5.33 -11.62
N ALA A 215 10.01 -4.45 -12.00
CA ALA A 215 11.25 -4.85 -12.66
C ALA A 215 12.05 -5.84 -11.80
N ALA A 216 12.18 -5.59 -10.50
CA ALA A 216 12.88 -6.46 -9.57
C ALA A 216 12.25 -7.86 -9.47
N ILE A 217 10.91 -7.95 -9.46
CA ILE A 217 10.17 -9.21 -9.45
C ILE A 217 10.38 -9.97 -10.78
N ILE A 218 10.25 -9.29 -11.92
CA ILE A 218 10.42 -9.90 -13.26
C ILE A 218 11.87 -10.33 -13.47
N CYS A 219 12.83 -9.43 -13.35
CA CYS A 219 14.25 -9.72 -13.59
C CYS A 219 14.82 -10.69 -12.56
N GLY A 220 14.26 -10.73 -11.34
CA GLY A 220 14.57 -11.72 -10.33
C GLY A 220 14.01 -13.12 -10.64
N GLY A 221 13.20 -13.27 -11.70
CA GLY A 221 12.64 -14.54 -12.16
C GLY A 221 11.56 -15.12 -11.21
N VAL A 222 10.82 -14.27 -10.49
CA VAL A 222 9.73 -14.75 -9.60
C VAL A 222 8.67 -15.46 -10.43
N PHE A 223 8.24 -14.88 -11.54
CA PHE A 223 7.19 -15.47 -12.39
C PHE A 223 7.64 -16.73 -13.15
N ASP A 224 8.97 -16.95 -13.30
CA ASP A 224 9.51 -18.20 -13.85
C ASP A 224 9.46 -19.32 -12.80
N ARG A 225 9.72 -18.98 -11.53
CA ARG A 225 9.69 -19.96 -10.43
C ARG A 225 8.28 -20.21 -9.89
N PHE A 226 7.41 -19.21 -9.99
CA PHE A 226 6.04 -19.22 -9.47
C PHE A 226 5.07 -18.66 -10.53
N PRO A 227 4.76 -19.43 -11.58
CA PRO A 227 4.03 -18.95 -12.76
C PRO A 227 2.57 -18.56 -12.49
N ASP A 228 1.95 -19.06 -11.42
CA ASP A 228 0.59 -18.72 -11.04
C ASP A 228 0.48 -17.51 -10.10
N VAL A 229 1.60 -16.95 -9.65
CA VAL A 229 1.62 -15.72 -8.84
C VAL A 229 1.07 -14.55 -9.65
N ARG A 230 0.18 -13.79 -9.03
CA ARG A 230 -0.38 -12.55 -9.57
C ARG A 230 -0.04 -11.36 -8.67
N VAL A 231 0.44 -10.30 -9.30
CA VAL A 231 0.77 -9.04 -8.63
C VAL A 231 -0.09 -7.93 -9.21
N VAL A 232 -0.71 -7.14 -8.33
CA VAL A 232 -1.59 -6.03 -8.69
C VAL A 232 -1.01 -4.71 -8.18
N SER A 233 -0.83 -3.76 -9.08
CA SER A 233 -0.42 -2.40 -8.72
C SER A 233 -1.63 -1.58 -8.28
N VAL A 234 -1.56 -0.98 -7.10
CA VAL A 234 -2.66 -0.23 -6.49
C VAL A 234 -2.22 1.20 -6.20
N GLU A 235 -2.97 2.18 -6.70
CA GLU A 235 -2.76 3.63 -6.50
C GLU A 235 -1.43 4.20 -7.05
N ASN A 236 -0.71 3.44 -7.88
CA ASN A 236 0.57 3.85 -8.45
C ASN A 236 0.46 4.47 -9.87
N GLY A 237 -0.76 4.71 -10.36
CA GLY A 237 -0.97 5.12 -11.75
C GLY A 237 -0.60 4.02 -12.76
N ALA A 238 -0.56 4.36 -14.04
CA ALA A 238 -0.26 3.41 -15.11
C ALA A 238 0.82 3.90 -16.11
N LYS A 239 1.33 5.11 -15.96
CA LYS A 239 2.29 5.70 -16.92
C LYS A 239 3.64 5.00 -16.94
N TRP A 240 3.99 4.26 -15.88
CA TRP A 240 5.23 3.49 -15.76
C TRP A 240 5.23 2.19 -16.58
N VAL A 241 4.06 1.67 -16.96
CA VAL A 241 3.91 0.32 -17.55
C VAL A 241 4.60 0.22 -18.92
N ILE A 242 4.26 1.12 -19.86
CA ILE A 242 4.82 1.06 -21.21
C ILE A 242 6.34 1.27 -21.23
N PRO A 243 6.90 2.30 -20.55
CA PRO A 243 8.34 2.44 -20.44
C PRO A 243 9.05 1.21 -19.85
N LEU A 244 8.47 0.57 -18.84
CA LEU A 244 9.04 -0.64 -18.26
C LEU A 244 9.05 -1.81 -19.27
N ILE A 245 7.93 -2.03 -19.98
CA ILE A 245 7.85 -3.08 -21.01
C ILE A 245 8.92 -2.86 -22.09
N ASP A 246 9.12 -1.62 -22.53
CA ASP A 246 10.12 -1.28 -23.53
C ASP A 246 11.55 -1.48 -23.05
N GLN A 247 11.83 -1.29 -21.76
CA GLN A 247 13.12 -1.54 -21.14
C GLN A 247 13.44 -3.05 -20.95
N LEU A 248 12.39 -3.87 -20.82
CA LEU A 248 12.51 -5.32 -20.60
C LEU A 248 12.64 -6.14 -21.90
N LYS A 249 12.49 -5.53 -23.07
CA LYS A 249 12.69 -6.15 -24.39
C LYS A 249 14.17 -6.22 -24.74
#